data_7d7cfdd9b8ce99180ecbd5bca11cefe3
#
_entry.id   7d7cfdd9b8ce99180ecbd5bca11cefe3
#
_cell.length_a   1.000
_cell.length_b   1.000
_cell.length_c   1.000
_cell.angle_alpha   90.00
_cell.angle_beta   90.00
_cell.angle_gamma   90.00
#
_symmetry.space_group_name_H-M   'P 1'
#
loop_
_entity.id
_entity.type
_entity.pdbx_description
1 polymer ?
#
loop_
_entity_poly.entity_id
_entity_poly.type
_entity_poly.pdbx_seq_one_letter_code
_entity_poly.pdbx_strand_id
1 'polypeptide(L)'
;MDICDMARKAKPKKATPDKIIAATLKMATTHPWPEISLDDIAEAVKLKPSELKQHFASKLAILDGFNRHIDEQVAAAFGDASEDESVRDQLFDILMSRFDALQPQKKAVKAILRKTVPFDPKASLCGLGAVMRSMGSALNLLGIRSKTPLGCIKIRALAAVYLRSFKIWLEDESADMAKTMVILDDGLAKIENLAQIFPRSKKNQPT
;
A
#
# COMPACT_ATOMS: atom_id res chain seq x y z
N MET A 1 -38.15 11.58 46.38
CA MET A 1 -37.85 12.33 45.14
C MET A 1 -36.45 11.90 44.71
N ASP A 2 -36.44 10.75 44.02
CA ASP A 2 -35.22 10.01 43.70
C ASP A 2 -34.65 10.51 42.36
N ILE A 3 -33.45 11.07 42.43
CA ILE A 3 -32.72 11.44 41.27
C ILE A 3 -31.66 10.32 41.05
N CYS A 4 -32.10 9.25 40.40
CA CYS A 4 -31.21 8.19 39.92
C CYS A 4 -30.69 8.59 38.58
N ASP A 5 -29.63 9.37 38.58
CA ASP A 5 -28.90 9.75 37.31
C ASP A 5 -28.11 8.52 36.86
N MET A 6 -28.72 7.79 35.95
CA MET A 6 -28.08 6.68 35.28
C MET A 6 -27.01 7.21 34.31
N ALA A 7 -25.80 7.35 34.80
CA ALA A 7 -24.61 7.49 33.97
C ALA A 7 -24.57 6.34 32.96
N ARG A 8 -25.04 6.59 31.75
CA ARG A 8 -25.02 5.69 30.60
C ARG A 8 -23.56 5.49 30.21
N LYS A 9 -22.93 4.45 30.78
CA LYS A 9 -21.61 4.01 30.38
C LYS A 9 -21.61 3.81 28.86
N ALA A 10 -20.99 4.74 28.13
CA ALA A 10 -20.77 4.61 26.70
C ALA A 10 -20.05 3.28 26.44
N LYS A 11 -20.67 2.37 25.71
CA LYS A 11 -20.03 1.14 25.26
C LYS A 11 -18.71 1.51 24.58
N PRO A 12 -17.59 0.85 24.94
CA PRO A 12 -16.32 1.13 24.28
C PRO A 12 -16.51 0.89 22.78
N LYS A 13 -16.24 1.93 21.99
CA LYS A 13 -16.29 1.87 20.52
C LYS A 13 -15.36 0.73 20.11
N LYS A 14 -15.91 -0.37 19.56
CA LYS A 14 -15.12 -1.50 19.03
C LYS A 14 -13.97 -0.96 18.20
N ALA A 15 -12.75 -1.37 18.49
CA ALA A 15 -11.62 -0.97 17.65
C ALA A 15 -11.84 -1.55 16.26
N THR A 16 -11.75 -0.70 15.25
CA THR A 16 -11.88 -1.06 13.83
C THR A 16 -10.52 -1.57 13.32
N PRO A 17 -10.46 -2.36 12.23
CA PRO A 17 -9.20 -2.76 11.59
C PRO A 17 -8.25 -1.57 11.40
N ASP A 18 -8.75 -0.41 10.98
CA ASP A 18 -7.95 0.80 10.76
C ASP A 18 -7.26 1.31 12.03
N LYS A 19 -7.92 1.21 13.19
CA LYS A 19 -7.33 1.59 14.48
C LYS A 19 -6.21 0.64 14.88
N ILE A 20 -6.35 -0.65 14.59
CA ILE A 20 -5.32 -1.66 14.85
C ILE A 20 -4.11 -1.38 13.95
N ILE A 21 -4.34 -1.13 12.66
CA ILE A 21 -3.29 -0.77 11.70
C ILE A 21 -2.56 0.49 12.16
N ALA A 22 -3.29 1.57 12.48
CA ALA A 22 -2.71 2.85 12.89
C ALA A 22 -1.89 2.71 14.18
N ALA A 23 -2.38 1.98 15.18
CA ALA A 23 -1.64 1.71 16.42
C ALA A 23 -0.37 0.92 16.14
N THR A 24 -0.45 -0.13 15.32
CA THR A 24 0.71 -0.96 14.92
C THR A 24 1.78 -0.13 14.25
N LEU A 25 1.42 0.70 13.27
CA LEU A 25 2.36 1.57 12.57
C LEU A 25 2.99 2.61 13.51
N LYS A 26 2.21 3.19 14.43
CA LYS A 26 2.72 4.11 15.44
C LYS A 26 3.73 3.41 16.36
N MET A 27 3.45 2.22 16.84
CA MET A 27 4.38 1.44 17.67
C MET A 27 5.68 1.14 16.92
N ALA A 28 5.61 0.81 15.63
CA ALA A 28 6.79 0.54 14.81
C ALA A 28 7.73 1.76 14.65
N THR A 29 7.29 2.97 14.94
CA THR A 29 8.15 4.16 14.95
C THR A 29 8.95 4.33 16.25
N THR A 30 8.52 3.70 17.34
CA THR A 30 9.08 3.87 18.69
C THR A 30 9.73 2.60 19.24
N HIS A 31 9.32 1.43 18.76
CA HIS A 31 9.83 0.13 19.21
C HIS A 31 10.37 -0.69 18.02
N PRO A 32 11.40 -1.50 18.24
CA PRO A 32 11.91 -2.40 17.20
C PRO A 32 10.82 -3.38 16.74
N TRP A 33 10.57 -3.46 15.44
CA TRP A 33 9.51 -4.30 14.87
C TRP A 33 9.51 -5.77 15.33
N PRO A 34 10.66 -6.46 15.49
CA PRO A 34 10.66 -7.83 15.99
C PRO A 34 10.12 -7.98 17.41
N GLU A 35 10.31 -6.97 18.25
CA GLU A 35 9.94 -6.99 19.68
C GLU A 35 8.45 -6.72 19.90
N ILE A 36 7.77 -6.08 18.96
CA ILE A 36 6.33 -5.82 19.04
C ILE A 36 5.57 -7.14 18.91
N SER A 37 4.78 -7.49 19.91
CA SER A 37 3.88 -8.66 19.91
C SER A 37 2.45 -8.27 19.50
N LEU A 38 1.60 -9.28 19.21
CA LEU A 38 0.17 -9.04 19.01
C LEU A 38 -0.52 -8.61 20.31
N ASP A 39 0.01 -9.04 21.47
CA ASP A 39 -0.56 -8.69 22.78
C ASP A 39 -0.30 -7.20 23.08
N ASP A 40 0.91 -6.69 22.77
CA ASP A 40 1.22 -5.26 22.91
C ASP A 40 0.30 -4.40 22.03
N ILE A 41 0.04 -4.85 20.80
CA ILE A 41 -0.88 -4.16 19.88
C ILE A 41 -2.30 -4.19 20.44
N ALA A 42 -2.76 -5.34 21.00
CA ALA A 42 -4.08 -5.46 21.59
C ALA A 42 -4.25 -4.52 22.80
N GLU A 43 -3.24 -4.43 23.65
CA GLU A 43 -3.21 -3.49 24.78
C GLU A 43 -3.29 -2.04 24.31
N ALA A 44 -2.50 -1.66 23.32
CA ALA A 44 -2.47 -0.30 22.76
C ALA A 44 -3.83 0.15 22.21
N VAL A 45 -4.64 -0.78 21.67
CA VAL A 45 -5.99 -0.49 21.14
C VAL A 45 -7.11 -0.84 22.14
N LYS A 46 -6.76 -1.26 23.37
CA LYS A 46 -7.70 -1.65 24.42
C LYS A 46 -8.64 -2.79 24.00
N LEU A 47 -8.11 -3.76 23.29
CA LEU A 47 -8.78 -5.01 22.91
C LEU A 47 -8.22 -6.18 23.70
N LYS A 48 -9.03 -7.25 23.83
CA LYS A 48 -8.50 -8.55 24.27
C LYS A 48 -7.68 -9.17 23.12
N PRO A 49 -6.60 -9.91 23.41
CA PRO A 49 -5.82 -10.60 22.37
C PRO A 49 -6.66 -11.51 21.47
N SER A 50 -7.70 -12.14 22.01
CA SER A 50 -8.63 -12.97 21.24
C SER A 50 -9.48 -12.15 20.25
N GLU A 51 -9.86 -10.93 20.61
CA GLU A 51 -10.62 -10.04 19.72
C GLU A 51 -9.73 -9.49 18.61
N LEU A 52 -8.47 -9.12 18.92
CA LEU A 52 -7.52 -8.71 17.91
C LEU A 52 -7.25 -9.81 16.89
N LYS A 53 -7.10 -11.08 17.36
CA LYS A 53 -6.89 -12.24 16.48
C LYS A 53 -8.07 -12.53 15.54
N GLN A 54 -9.29 -12.10 15.88
CA GLN A 54 -10.45 -12.18 14.97
C GLN A 54 -10.32 -11.21 13.79
N HIS A 55 -9.62 -10.08 13.97
CA HIS A 55 -9.35 -9.13 12.89
C HIS A 55 -8.08 -9.49 12.12
N PHE A 56 -7.01 -9.82 12.84
CA PHE A 56 -5.71 -10.10 12.24
C PHE A 56 -5.02 -11.26 12.97
N ALA A 57 -4.79 -12.34 12.26
CA ALA A 57 -4.16 -13.55 12.80
C ALA A 57 -2.65 -13.39 13.11
N SER A 58 -1.99 -12.38 12.55
CA SER A 58 -0.55 -12.14 12.71
C SER A 58 -0.18 -10.69 12.43
N LYS A 59 1.04 -10.27 12.81
CA LYS A 59 1.59 -8.96 12.45
C LYS A 59 1.67 -8.78 10.93
N LEU A 60 2.01 -9.83 10.19
CA LEU A 60 2.02 -9.79 8.72
C LEU A 60 0.63 -9.58 8.14
N ALA A 61 -0.42 -10.14 8.76
CA ALA A 61 -1.79 -9.89 8.35
C ALA A 61 -2.21 -8.42 8.57
N ILE A 62 -1.70 -7.78 9.62
CA ILE A 62 -1.90 -6.33 9.84
C ILE A 62 -1.24 -5.51 8.73
N LEU A 63 0.01 -5.84 8.36
CA LEU A 63 0.72 -5.17 7.26
C LEU A 63 0.03 -5.41 5.90
N ASP A 64 -0.51 -6.61 5.68
CA ASP A 64 -1.30 -6.89 4.48
C ASP A 64 -2.61 -6.09 4.47
N GLY A 65 -3.27 -5.95 5.63
CA GLY A 65 -4.42 -5.06 5.81
C GLY A 65 -4.09 -3.60 5.51
N PHE A 66 -2.96 -3.12 6.02
CA PHE A 66 -2.47 -1.77 5.70
C PHE A 66 -2.25 -1.59 4.19
N ASN A 67 -1.59 -2.54 3.54
CA ASN A 67 -1.34 -2.46 2.10
C ASN A 67 -2.65 -2.42 1.29
N ARG A 68 -3.67 -3.23 1.68
CA ARG A 68 -4.99 -3.20 1.04
C ARG A 68 -5.71 -1.86 1.26
N HIS A 69 -5.62 -1.30 2.47
CA HIS A 69 -6.20 0.01 2.75
C HIS A 69 -5.59 1.12 1.87
N ILE A 70 -4.27 1.08 1.62
CA ILE A 70 -3.62 1.98 0.66
C ILE A 70 -4.17 1.75 -0.76
N ASP A 71 -4.31 0.49 -1.21
CA ASP A 71 -4.86 0.18 -2.53
C ASP A 71 -6.30 0.69 -2.70
N GLU A 72 -7.13 0.60 -1.65
CA GLU A 72 -8.50 1.12 -1.62
C GLU A 72 -8.53 2.65 -1.71
N GLN A 73 -7.63 3.34 -1.00
CA GLN A 73 -7.51 4.80 -1.08
C GLN A 73 -7.12 5.24 -2.48
N VAL A 74 -6.14 4.57 -3.10
CA VAL A 74 -5.70 4.85 -4.47
C VAL A 74 -6.84 4.64 -5.46
N ALA A 75 -7.56 3.52 -5.35
CA ALA A 75 -8.70 3.24 -6.23
C ALA A 75 -9.81 4.28 -6.09
N ALA A 76 -10.10 4.71 -4.86
CA ALA A 76 -11.11 5.75 -4.60
C ALA A 76 -10.70 7.13 -5.14
N ALA A 77 -9.39 7.45 -5.13
CA ALA A 77 -8.86 8.72 -5.61
C ALA A 77 -8.74 8.77 -7.14
N PHE A 78 -8.46 7.64 -7.78
CA PHE A 78 -8.24 7.57 -9.23
C PHE A 78 -9.54 7.73 -10.04
N GLY A 79 -10.65 7.20 -9.53
CA GLY A 79 -11.92 7.21 -10.28
C GLY A 79 -11.90 6.28 -11.50
N ASP A 80 -12.40 6.78 -12.64
CA ASP A 80 -12.44 6.03 -13.89
C ASP A 80 -11.22 6.33 -14.77
N ALA A 81 -10.80 5.33 -15.56
CA ALA A 81 -9.71 5.47 -16.51
C ALA A 81 -10.09 6.46 -17.63
N SER A 82 -9.18 7.37 -17.98
CA SER A 82 -9.35 8.32 -19.08
C SER A 82 -8.99 7.68 -20.41
N GLU A 83 -9.81 7.89 -21.45
CA GLU A 83 -9.50 7.47 -22.81
C GLU A 83 -8.53 8.43 -23.51
N ASP A 84 -8.43 9.68 -23.04
CA ASP A 84 -7.61 10.73 -23.61
C ASP A 84 -6.16 10.69 -23.16
N GLU A 85 -5.89 10.02 -22.03
CA GLU A 85 -4.56 9.92 -21.44
C GLU A 85 -3.86 8.62 -21.82
N SER A 86 -2.52 8.66 -21.88
CA SER A 86 -1.75 7.44 -22.12
C SER A 86 -1.84 6.50 -20.91
N VAL A 87 -1.80 5.18 -21.14
CA VAL A 87 -1.72 4.18 -20.07
C VAL A 87 -0.52 4.43 -19.15
N ARG A 88 0.58 4.94 -19.70
CA ARG A 88 1.78 5.31 -18.94
C ARG A 88 1.49 6.43 -17.95
N ASP A 89 0.87 7.52 -18.41
CA ASP A 89 0.59 8.69 -17.59
C ASP A 89 -0.40 8.32 -16.47
N GLN A 90 -1.45 7.58 -16.79
CA GLN A 90 -2.40 7.07 -15.79
C GLN A 90 -1.74 6.13 -14.78
N LEU A 91 -0.79 5.26 -15.20
CA LEU A 91 -0.02 4.43 -14.27
C LEU A 91 0.91 5.27 -13.38
N PHE A 92 1.48 6.32 -13.92
CA PHE A 92 2.29 7.26 -13.15
C PHE A 92 1.45 7.89 -12.05
N ASP A 93 0.26 8.40 -12.35
CA ASP A 93 -0.64 9.04 -11.41
C ASP A 93 -1.12 8.06 -10.33
N ILE A 94 -1.50 6.83 -10.71
CA ILE A 94 -1.89 5.77 -9.76
C ILE A 94 -0.74 5.47 -8.79
N LEU A 95 0.50 5.34 -9.29
CA LEU A 95 1.64 4.99 -8.45
C LEU A 95 2.12 6.17 -7.60
N MET A 96 2.02 7.41 -8.10
CA MET A 96 2.28 8.60 -7.30
C MET A 96 1.24 8.77 -6.19
N SER A 97 -0.05 8.62 -6.49
CA SER A 97 -1.12 8.61 -5.49
C SER A 97 -0.87 7.56 -4.39
N ARG A 98 -0.29 6.41 -4.76
CA ARG A 98 0.11 5.40 -3.79
C ARG A 98 1.25 5.87 -2.89
N PHE A 99 2.26 6.55 -3.42
CA PHE A 99 3.34 7.14 -2.61
C PHE A 99 2.81 8.24 -1.70
N ASP A 100 1.88 9.08 -2.17
CA ASP A 100 1.20 10.09 -1.36
C ASP A 100 0.43 9.46 -0.18
N ALA A 101 -0.33 8.40 -0.44
CA ALA A 101 -1.06 7.66 0.59
C ALA A 101 -0.12 7.00 1.63
N LEU A 102 1.08 6.59 1.22
CA LEU A 102 2.11 6.01 2.09
C LEU A 102 2.91 7.06 2.86
N GLN A 103 2.99 8.30 2.37
CA GLN A 103 3.86 9.35 2.90
C GLN A 103 3.68 9.61 4.42
N PRO A 104 2.46 9.67 4.97
CA PRO A 104 2.26 9.86 6.40
C PRO A 104 2.87 8.74 7.26
N GLN A 105 3.01 7.53 6.69
CA GLN A 105 3.49 6.34 7.38
C GLN A 105 4.94 5.97 7.01
N LYS A 106 5.64 6.81 6.25
CA LYS A 106 7.00 6.55 5.74
C LYS A 106 7.98 6.11 6.81
N LYS A 107 7.97 6.78 7.98
CA LYS A 107 8.85 6.44 9.11
C LYS A 107 8.59 5.01 9.63
N ALA A 108 7.32 4.64 9.80
CA ALA A 108 6.92 3.31 10.24
C ALA A 108 7.33 2.24 9.21
N VAL A 109 7.00 2.48 7.94
CA VAL A 109 7.36 1.58 6.82
C VAL A 109 8.89 1.37 6.77
N LYS A 110 9.67 2.44 6.84
CA LYS A 110 11.15 2.37 6.84
C LYS A 110 11.69 1.57 8.04
N ALA A 111 11.13 1.77 9.24
CA ALA A 111 11.52 1.05 10.44
C ALA A 111 11.22 -0.45 10.35
N ILE A 112 10.02 -0.82 9.86
CA ILE A 112 9.62 -2.21 9.65
C ILE A 112 10.54 -2.89 8.64
N LEU A 113 10.75 -2.28 7.47
CA LEU A 113 11.54 -2.86 6.39
C LEU A 113 13.00 -3.08 6.77
N ARG A 114 13.63 -2.13 7.46
CA ARG A 114 15.02 -2.25 7.93
C ARG A 114 15.24 -3.47 8.83
N LYS A 115 14.22 -3.89 9.57
CA LYS A 115 14.29 -5.01 10.53
C LYS A 115 13.67 -6.30 9.99
N THR A 116 12.96 -6.23 8.85
CA THR A 116 12.28 -7.38 8.24
C THR A 116 13.06 -7.93 7.05
N VAL A 117 13.37 -7.07 6.07
CA VAL A 117 13.95 -7.51 4.78
C VAL A 117 15.25 -8.29 4.92
N PRO A 118 16.24 -7.88 5.76
CA PRO A 118 17.49 -8.63 5.89
C PRO A 118 17.37 -9.93 6.71
N PHE A 119 16.34 -10.05 7.56
CA PHE A 119 16.34 -11.07 8.63
C PHE A 119 15.17 -12.06 8.54
N ASP A 120 14.10 -11.74 7.80
CA ASP A 120 12.90 -12.58 7.67
C ASP A 120 12.53 -12.79 6.18
N PRO A 121 13.07 -13.85 5.53
CA PRO A 121 12.75 -14.15 4.14
C PRO A 121 11.27 -14.41 3.90
N LYS A 122 10.56 -15.00 4.90
CA LYS A 122 9.12 -15.28 4.79
C LYS A 122 8.31 -13.99 4.75
N ALA A 123 8.61 -13.05 5.65
CA ALA A 123 7.96 -11.74 5.64
C ALA A 123 8.28 -10.95 4.37
N SER A 124 9.53 -11.03 3.88
CA SER A 124 9.94 -10.40 2.61
C SER A 124 9.16 -10.96 1.41
N LEU A 125 8.96 -12.28 1.36
CA LEU A 125 8.17 -12.92 0.31
C LEU A 125 6.68 -12.53 0.40
N CYS A 126 6.11 -12.47 1.61
CA CYS A 126 4.75 -11.96 1.82
C CYS A 126 4.61 -10.50 1.35
N GLY A 127 5.59 -9.66 1.67
CA GLY A 127 5.64 -8.26 1.21
C GLY A 127 5.70 -8.14 -0.32
N LEU A 128 6.54 -8.96 -0.97
CA LEU A 128 6.59 -9.03 -2.43
C LEU A 128 5.24 -9.46 -3.03
N GLY A 129 4.60 -10.46 -2.43
CA GLY A 129 3.25 -10.89 -2.82
C GLY A 129 2.21 -9.76 -2.69
N ALA A 130 2.30 -8.94 -1.64
CA ALA A 130 1.46 -7.77 -1.48
C ALA A 130 1.70 -6.73 -2.59
N VAL A 131 2.96 -6.43 -2.92
CA VAL A 131 3.30 -5.54 -4.05
C VAL A 131 2.75 -6.06 -5.36
N MET A 132 2.90 -7.36 -5.65
CA MET A 132 2.35 -7.96 -6.88
C MET A 132 0.83 -7.80 -6.97
N ARG A 133 0.10 -7.98 -5.85
CA ARG A 133 -1.35 -7.75 -5.82
C ARG A 133 -1.70 -6.30 -6.09
N SER A 134 -1.00 -5.36 -5.47
CA SER A 134 -1.21 -3.92 -5.69
C SER A 134 -0.96 -3.51 -7.14
N MET A 135 0.09 -4.04 -7.77
CA MET A 135 0.36 -3.77 -9.19
C MET A 135 -0.72 -4.40 -10.09
N GLY A 136 -1.23 -5.57 -9.72
CA GLY A 136 -2.40 -6.17 -10.39
C GLY A 136 -3.65 -5.31 -10.25
N SER A 137 -3.90 -4.73 -9.08
CA SER A 137 -4.99 -3.79 -8.85
C SER A 137 -4.85 -2.53 -9.68
N ALA A 138 -3.66 -1.93 -9.73
CA ALA A 138 -3.37 -0.75 -10.57
C ALA A 138 -3.65 -1.02 -12.06
N LEU A 139 -3.23 -2.17 -12.60
CA LEU A 139 -3.54 -2.54 -13.98
C LEU A 139 -5.05 -2.76 -14.21
N ASN A 140 -5.75 -3.33 -13.23
CA ASN A 140 -7.19 -3.56 -13.33
C ASN A 140 -7.99 -2.24 -13.33
N LEU A 141 -7.53 -1.18 -12.63
CA LEU A 141 -8.15 0.15 -12.68
C LEU A 141 -8.14 0.71 -14.12
N LEU A 142 -7.15 0.36 -14.92
CA LEU A 142 -7.04 0.73 -16.33
C LEU A 142 -7.69 -0.28 -17.29
N GLY A 143 -8.48 -1.22 -16.80
CA GLY A 143 -9.10 -2.26 -17.61
C GLY A 143 -8.13 -3.29 -18.20
N ILE A 144 -6.85 -3.28 -17.77
CA ILE A 144 -5.84 -4.20 -18.27
C ILE A 144 -5.94 -5.52 -17.51
N ARG A 145 -6.26 -6.61 -18.23
CA ARG A 145 -6.42 -7.95 -17.65
C ARG A 145 -5.14 -8.46 -16.99
N SER A 146 -5.13 -8.51 -15.67
CA SER A 146 -4.00 -8.97 -14.86
C SER A 146 -3.86 -10.51 -14.78
N LYS A 147 -4.96 -11.26 -14.98
CA LYS A 147 -5.03 -12.73 -14.80
C LYS A 147 -4.61 -13.55 -16.03
N THR A 148 -4.03 -12.94 -17.04
CA THR A 148 -3.51 -13.64 -18.25
C THR A 148 -2.01 -13.88 -18.13
N PRO A 149 -1.39 -14.80 -18.90
CA PRO A 149 0.07 -14.96 -18.92
C PRO A 149 0.80 -13.64 -19.20
N LEU A 150 0.32 -12.87 -20.18
CA LEU A 150 0.84 -11.54 -20.49
C LEU A 150 0.59 -10.55 -19.33
N GLY A 151 -0.55 -10.64 -18.65
CA GLY A 151 -0.86 -9.89 -17.45
C GLY A 151 0.14 -10.14 -16.31
N CYS A 152 0.55 -11.39 -16.12
CA CYS A 152 1.58 -11.73 -15.13
C CYS A 152 2.93 -11.07 -15.45
N ILE A 153 3.30 -10.96 -16.74
CA ILE A 153 4.52 -10.27 -17.16
C ILE A 153 4.41 -8.77 -16.87
N LYS A 154 3.25 -8.16 -17.19
CA LYS A 154 2.98 -6.74 -16.90
C LYS A 154 3.06 -6.43 -15.41
N ILE A 155 2.45 -7.26 -14.55
CA ILE A 155 2.53 -7.13 -13.09
C ILE A 155 3.98 -7.15 -12.62
N ARG A 156 4.80 -8.10 -13.11
CA ARG A 156 6.21 -8.23 -12.70
C ARG A 156 7.03 -7.03 -13.16
N ALA A 157 6.84 -6.57 -14.39
CA ALA A 157 7.51 -5.39 -14.92
C ALA A 157 7.15 -4.14 -14.10
N LEU A 158 5.85 -3.92 -13.83
CA LEU A 158 5.38 -2.80 -13.03
C LEU A 158 5.88 -2.90 -11.58
N ALA A 159 5.90 -4.10 -10.99
CA ALA A 159 6.43 -4.33 -9.65
C ALA A 159 7.92 -4.01 -9.55
N ALA A 160 8.72 -4.33 -10.58
CA ALA A 160 10.14 -4.00 -10.62
C ALA A 160 10.35 -2.48 -10.65
N VAL A 161 9.59 -1.75 -11.47
CA VAL A 161 9.60 -0.27 -11.50
C VAL A 161 9.19 0.29 -10.15
N TYR A 162 8.05 -0.17 -9.61
CA TYR A 162 7.56 0.28 -8.31
C TYR A 162 8.57 0.06 -7.18
N LEU A 163 9.16 -1.14 -7.08
CA LEU A 163 10.14 -1.46 -6.02
C LEU A 163 11.41 -0.62 -6.13
N ARG A 164 11.86 -0.32 -7.36
CA ARG A 164 12.99 0.61 -7.59
C ARG A 164 12.64 2.02 -7.10
N SER A 165 11.48 2.54 -7.49
CA SER A 165 10.99 3.86 -7.05
C SER A 165 10.74 3.90 -5.56
N PHE A 166 10.20 2.83 -4.98
CA PHE A 166 9.95 2.68 -3.55
C PHE A 166 11.24 2.75 -2.72
N LYS A 167 12.32 2.14 -3.21
CA LYS A 167 13.64 2.25 -2.56
C LYS A 167 14.12 3.71 -2.52
N ILE A 168 13.96 4.44 -3.62
CA ILE A 168 14.31 5.87 -3.68
C ILE A 168 13.39 6.68 -2.78
N TRP A 169 12.07 6.42 -2.81
CA TRP A 169 11.10 7.09 -1.96
C TRP A 169 11.44 6.97 -0.47
N LEU A 170 11.91 5.83 0.01
CA LEU A 170 12.32 5.65 1.41
C LEU A 170 13.42 6.63 1.85
N GLU A 171 14.25 7.10 0.92
CA GLU A 171 15.36 8.03 1.17
C GLU A 171 15.10 9.45 0.62
N ASP A 172 13.99 9.65 -0.10
CA ASP A 172 13.64 10.94 -0.69
C ASP A 172 13.00 11.85 0.36
N GLU A 173 13.72 12.88 0.80
CA GLU A 173 13.27 13.85 1.79
C GLU A 173 12.70 15.13 1.15
N SER A 174 12.62 15.19 -0.19
CA SER A 174 11.99 16.32 -0.87
C SER A 174 10.48 16.37 -0.60
N ALA A 175 9.94 17.57 -0.46
CA ALA A 175 8.52 17.78 -0.13
C ALA A 175 7.58 17.26 -1.23
N ASP A 176 8.02 17.33 -2.47
CA ASP A 176 7.31 16.95 -3.69
C ASP A 176 7.69 15.56 -4.21
N MET A 177 8.53 14.82 -3.48
CA MET A 177 9.04 13.51 -3.91
C MET A 177 9.72 13.54 -5.31
N ALA A 178 10.41 14.64 -5.66
CA ALA A 178 10.98 14.87 -6.98
C ALA A 178 11.87 13.72 -7.47
N LYS A 179 12.72 13.16 -6.61
CA LYS A 179 13.60 12.02 -6.97
C LYS A 179 12.77 10.76 -7.27
N THR A 180 11.73 10.53 -6.50
CA THR A 180 10.82 9.40 -6.67
C THR A 180 10.06 9.52 -8.00
N MET A 181 9.54 10.72 -8.32
CA MET A 181 8.87 11.01 -9.58
C MET A 181 9.75 10.70 -10.78
N VAL A 182 10.99 11.21 -10.80
CA VAL A 182 11.93 11.01 -11.92
C VAL A 182 12.23 9.52 -12.14
N ILE A 183 12.48 8.76 -11.06
CA ILE A 183 12.80 7.32 -11.18
C ILE A 183 11.57 6.52 -11.62
N LEU A 184 10.37 6.90 -11.16
CA LEU A 184 9.13 6.26 -11.56
C LEU A 184 8.85 6.51 -13.04
N ASP A 185 8.95 7.75 -13.49
CA ASP A 185 8.72 8.13 -14.88
C ASP A 185 9.70 7.43 -15.84
N ASP A 186 11.00 7.47 -15.53
CA ASP A 186 12.04 6.75 -16.29
C ASP A 186 11.78 5.24 -16.35
N GLY A 187 11.33 4.65 -15.23
CA GLY A 187 10.98 3.24 -15.16
C GLY A 187 9.78 2.88 -16.04
N LEU A 188 8.71 3.70 -16.00
CA LEU A 188 7.52 3.50 -16.81
C LEU A 188 7.81 3.69 -18.30
N ALA A 189 8.61 4.71 -18.67
CA ALA A 189 9.04 4.91 -20.05
C ALA A 189 9.82 3.71 -20.61
N LYS A 190 10.67 3.08 -19.80
CA LYS A 190 11.42 1.89 -20.22
C LYS A 190 10.53 0.69 -20.49
N ILE A 191 9.52 0.44 -19.64
CA ILE A 191 8.60 -0.68 -19.89
C ILE A 191 7.61 -0.40 -21.02
N GLU A 192 7.27 0.85 -21.28
CA GLU A 192 6.49 1.25 -22.46
C GLU A 192 7.27 0.99 -23.75
N ASN A 193 8.55 1.35 -23.80
CA ASN A 193 9.43 1.14 -24.96
C ASN A 193 9.74 -0.34 -25.24
N LEU A 194 9.61 -1.23 -24.27
CA LEU A 194 9.58 -2.68 -24.48
C LEU A 194 8.29 -3.14 -25.20
N ALA A 195 7.68 -2.26 -25.88
CA ALA A 195 6.74 -2.13 -27.02
C ALA A 195 5.59 -3.15 -27.15
N GLN A 196 5.51 -4.20 -26.36
CA GLN A 196 4.42 -5.18 -26.42
C GLN A 196 3.72 -5.37 -25.08
N ILE A 197 4.21 -4.73 -24.03
CA ILE A 197 3.73 -4.93 -22.66
C ILE A 197 2.47 -4.08 -22.40
N PHE A 198 2.43 -2.83 -22.90
CA PHE A 198 1.26 -1.95 -22.78
C PHE A 198 0.69 -1.59 -24.14
N PRO A 199 -0.62 -1.67 -24.37
CA PRO A 199 -1.22 -1.18 -25.60
C PRO A 199 -0.98 0.33 -25.72
N ARG A 200 -0.44 0.79 -26.84
CA ARG A 200 -0.41 2.21 -27.17
C ARG A 200 -1.85 2.70 -27.23
N SER A 201 -2.16 3.80 -26.54
CA SER A 201 -3.40 4.55 -26.78
C SER A 201 -3.54 4.78 -28.28
N LYS A 202 -4.71 4.46 -28.84
CA LYS A 202 -5.03 4.81 -30.23
C LYS A 202 -5.16 6.33 -30.32
N LYS A 203 -4.01 7.03 -30.38
CA LYS A 203 -4.01 8.40 -30.83
C LYS A 203 -4.41 8.39 -32.30
N ASN A 204 -5.59 8.96 -32.60
CA ASN A 204 -6.15 9.27 -33.88
C ASN A 204 -5.13 9.23 -35.03
N GLN A 205 -5.27 8.25 -35.92
CA GLN A 205 -4.78 8.45 -37.27
C GLN A 205 -5.69 9.51 -37.93
N PRO A 206 -5.15 10.62 -38.43
CA PRO A 206 -5.92 11.52 -39.24
C PRO A 206 -6.30 10.79 -40.55
N THR A 207 -7.58 10.71 -40.81
CA THR A 207 -8.15 10.36 -42.12
C THR A 207 -7.78 11.40 -43.17
#